data_4562b2d40cefcf7e4f42c2999057015e
#
_entry.id   4562b2d40cefcf7e4f42c2999057015e
#
_cell.length_a   1.000
_cell.length_b   1.000
_cell.length_c   1.000
_cell.angle_alpha   90.00
_cell.angle_beta   90.00
_cell.angle_gamma   90.00
#
_symmetry.space_group_name_H-M   'P 1'
#
loop_
_entity.id
_entity.type
_entity.pdbx_description
1 polymer ?
#
loop_
_entity_poly.entity_id
_entity_poly.type
_entity_poly.pdbx_seq_one_letter_code
_entity_poly.pdbx_strand_id
1 'polypeptide(L)'
;MTVVVGYQPGRGGDEAIELGAGLADALGIGLVLVIATPKPWTTPSMARVDAEFAEYAQRYGDDAEAAARAHLRTRAPGTTVSFRRVSEGSVSKSLHVVLDELDADVLVLGTTHGDAGGRMSLGATTSRLMHSSSVPLALAPRGYRCTSITGVTCAYSGDSHGDDVVVSARDLAARLSVPLRVATFGVRPADMFPPEVGFDAERGVMQAWREQMASAMQDLVHRNVIDDSTRTSVSIGDNWDAAFDGIEWPPGEILAIGTTPRDSVKRVFLGSTAAKIIAAATVPTIIFPG
;
A
#
# COMPACT_ATOMS: atom_id res chain seq x y z
N MET A 1 14.79 13.01 -2.24
CA MET A 1 13.45 12.43 -2.46
C MET A 1 13.57 11.21 -3.36
N THR A 2 13.07 10.05 -2.90
CA THR A 2 13.32 8.78 -3.56
C THR A 2 12.18 7.78 -3.33
N VAL A 3 11.75 7.10 -4.39
CA VAL A 3 10.91 5.90 -4.31
C VAL A 3 11.83 4.68 -4.15
N VAL A 4 11.63 3.90 -3.11
CA VAL A 4 12.34 2.63 -2.89
C VAL A 4 11.41 1.48 -3.22
N VAL A 5 11.85 0.56 -4.08
CA VAL A 5 11.10 -0.65 -4.43
C VAL A 5 11.81 -1.88 -3.87
N GLY A 6 11.15 -2.62 -2.99
CA GLY A 6 11.62 -3.93 -2.57
C GLY A 6 11.33 -4.97 -3.67
N TYR A 7 12.37 -5.40 -4.39
CA TYR A 7 12.22 -6.28 -5.54
C TYR A 7 12.59 -7.74 -5.22
N GLN A 8 11.70 -8.64 -5.59
CA GLN A 8 11.94 -10.08 -5.60
C GLN A 8 11.27 -10.69 -6.84
N PRO A 9 12.04 -11.35 -7.74
CA PRO A 9 11.48 -11.97 -8.94
C PRO A 9 10.37 -12.99 -8.61
N GLY A 10 9.28 -12.97 -9.40
CA GLY A 10 8.19 -13.95 -9.31
C GLY A 10 7.31 -13.86 -8.05
N ARG A 11 7.52 -12.85 -7.21
CA ARG A 11 6.72 -12.61 -5.99
C ARG A 11 6.12 -11.20 -5.91
N GLY A 12 5.49 -10.78 -7.00
CA GLY A 12 4.91 -9.43 -7.09
C GLY A 12 5.96 -8.34 -7.35
N GLY A 13 7.22 -8.72 -7.63
CA GLY A 13 8.30 -7.74 -7.87
C GLY A 13 8.06 -6.92 -9.12
N ASP A 14 7.53 -7.50 -10.17
CA ASP A 14 7.23 -6.81 -11.42
C ASP A 14 6.13 -5.76 -11.22
N GLU A 15 5.08 -6.09 -10.49
CA GLU A 15 4.01 -5.16 -10.12
C GLU A 15 4.53 -4.03 -9.23
N ALA A 16 5.46 -4.33 -8.32
CA ALA A 16 6.13 -3.31 -7.50
C ALA A 16 6.97 -2.35 -8.34
N ILE A 17 7.68 -2.86 -9.36
CA ILE A 17 8.41 -2.01 -10.33
C ILE A 17 7.44 -1.10 -11.09
N GLU A 18 6.32 -1.64 -11.58
CA GLU A 18 5.30 -0.87 -12.31
C GLU A 18 4.76 0.30 -11.46
N LEU A 19 4.39 0.00 -10.21
CA LEU A 19 3.88 1.03 -9.29
C LEU A 19 4.99 2.02 -8.90
N GLY A 20 6.18 1.53 -8.57
CA GLY A 20 7.31 2.37 -8.17
C GLY A 20 7.77 3.31 -9.28
N ALA A 21 7.85 2.82 -10.52
CA ALA A 21 8.19 3.63 -11.68
C ALA A 21 7.11 4.70 -11.95
N GLY A 22 5.82 4.32 -11.89
CA GLY A 22 4.72 5.27 -12.04
C GLY A 22 4.70 6.37 -10.98
N LEU A 23 4.97 6.02 -9.72
CA LEU A 23 5.09 7.00 -8.62
C LEU A 23 6.32 7.90 -8.80
N ALA A 24 7.48 7.34 -9.15
CA ALA A 24 8.70 8.11 -9.34
C ALA A 24 8.56 9.11 -10.51
N ASP A 25 7.97 8.69 -11.61
CA ASP A 25 7.71 9.52 -12.78
C ASP A 25 6.70 10.63 -12.45
N ALA A 26 5.55 10.29 -11.85
CA ALA A 26 4.52 11.27 -11.51
C ALA A 26 4.96 12.29 -10.45
N LEU A 27 5.85 11.89 -9.52
CA LEU A 27 6.41 12.77 -8.50
C LEU A 27 7.68 13.51 -8.96
N GLY A 28 8.28 13.12 -10.08
CA GLY A 28 9.54 13.70 -10.57
C GLY A 28 10.73 13.41 -9.65
N ILE A 29 10.78 12.23 -9.01
CA ILE A 29 11.81 11.83 -8.03
C ILE A 29 12.55 10.55 -8.44
N GLY A 30 13.65 10.25 -7.76
CA GLY A 30 14.48 9.08 -8.05
C GLY A 30 13.81 7.74 -7.74
N LEU A 31 14.18 6.70 -8.49
CA LEU A 31 13.76 5.31 -8.26
C LEU A 31 14.95 4.44 -7.88
N VAL A 32 14.85 3.72 -6.77
CA VAL A 32 15.86 2.75 -6.30
C VAL A 32 15.21 1.38 -6.13
N LEU A 33 15.71 0.38 -6.84
CA LEU A 33 15.33 -1.01 -6.64
C LEU A 33 16.28 -1.67 -5.64
N VAL A 34 15.71 -2.24 -4.59
CA VAL A 34 16.45 -2.94 -3.54
C VAL A 34 16.25 -4.45 -3.67
N ILE A 35 17.35 -5.16 -3.87
CA ILE A 35 17.42 -6.61 -3.90
C ILE A 35 18.05 -7.09 -2.60
N ALA A 36 17.24 -7.71 -1.75
CA ALA A 36 17.73 -8.33 -0.53
C ALA A 36 18.36 -9.69 -0.87
N THR A 37 19.67 -9.79 -0.70
CA THR A 37 20.42 -11.04 -0.92
C THR A 37 20.61 -11.81 0.38
N PRO A 38 20.74 -13.15 0.34
CA PRO A 38 21.03 -13.94 1.52
C PRO A 38 22.32 -13.49 2.20
N LYS A 39 22.29 -13.38 3.54
CA LYS A 39 23.46 -13.00 4.34
C LYS A 39 24.35 -14.23 4.55
N PRO A 40 25.66 -14.11 4.31
CA PRO A 40 26.61 -15.18 4.66
C PRO A 40 26.53 -15.52 6.16
N TRP A 41 26.75 -16.77 6.50
CA TRP A 41 26.77 -17.23 7.89
C TRP A 41 27.94 -16.59 8.63
N THR A 42 27.66 -16.11 9.85
CA THR A 42 28.69 -15.45 10.69
C THR A 42 29.55 -16.44 11.44
N THR A 43 29.17 -17.73 11.49
CA THR A 43 29.93 -18.79 12.13
C THR A 43 30.78 -19.47 11.07
N PRO A 44 32.13 -19.50 11.19
CA PRO A 44 32.98 -20.20 10.25
C PRO A 44 32.60 -21.67 10.22
N SER A 45 31.87 -22.08 9.21
CA SER A 45 31.71 -23.46 8.83
C SER A 45 32.64 -23.74 7.66
N MET A 46 33.01 -24.96 7.42
CA MET A 46 33.98 -25.36 6.38
C MET A 46 34.06 -24.37 5.21
N ALA A 47 35.21 -23.77 4.96
CA ALA A 47 35.46 -22.69 3.98
C ALA A 47 34.86 -22.95 2.57
N ARG A 48 34.65 -24.21 2.20
CA ARG A 48 34.02 -24.61 0.94
C ARG A 48 32.53 -24.28 0.90
N VAL A 49 31.78 -24.50 1.98
CA VAL A 49 30.34 -24.20 2.08
C VAL A 49 30.10 -22.71 2.04
N ASP A 50 30.99 -21.94 2.69
CA ASP A 50 30.88 -20.47 2.72
C ASP A 50 31.14 -19.87 1.32
N ALA A 51 32.07 -20.43 0.55
CA ALA A 51 32.35 -20.00 -0.83
C ALA A 51 31.19 -20.30 -1.78
N GLU A 52 30.60 -21.52 -1.70
CA GLU A 52 29.44 -21.93 -2.51
C GLU A 52 28.20 -21.06 -2.17
N PHE A 53 28.04 -20.72 -0.90
CA PHE A 53 26.94 -19.85 -0.47
C PHE A 53 27.12 -18.40 -0.95
N ALA A 54 28.34 -17.87 -0.88
CA ALA A 54 28.65 -16.54 -1.40
C ALA A 54 28.41 -16.44 -2.92
N GLU A 55 28.84 -17.47 -3.65
CA GLU A 55 28.58 -17.56 -5.10
C GLU A 55 27.08 -17.64 -5.42
N TYR A 56 26.32 -18.43 -4.63
CA TYR A 56 24.86 -18.49 -4.77
C TYR A 56 24.22 -17.12 -4.52
N ALA A 57 24.57 -16.43 -3.42
CA ALA A 57 24.03 -15.12 -3.09
C ALA A 57 24.34 -14.06 -4.18
N GLN A 58 25.54 -14.13 -4.77
CA GLN A 58 25.93 -13.27 -5.88
C GLN A 58 25.11 -13.57 -7.12
N ARG A 59 25.03 -14.83 -7.54
CA ARG A 59 24.20 -15.25 -8.70
C ARG A 59 22.75 -14.86 -8.53
N TYR A 60 22.17 -15.08 -7.34
CA TYR A 60 20.80 -14.67 -7.05
C TYR A 60 20.61 -13.16 -7.25
N GLY A 61 21.57 -12.34 -6.78
CA GLY A 61 21.54 -10.89 -6.97
C GLY A 61 21.67 -10.48 -8.45
N ASP A 62 22.56 -11.13 -9.20
CA ASP A 62 22.76 -10.89 -10.63
C ASP A 62 21.52 -11.24 -11.46
N ASP A 63 20.94 -12.40 -11.21
CA ASP A 63 19.73 -12.87 -11.90
C ASP A 63 18.52 -11.96 -11.57
N ALA A 64 18.35 -11.57 -10.31
CA ALA A 64 17.29 -10.68 -9.91
C ALA A 64 17.42 -9.29 -10.55
N GLU A 65 18.63 -8.73 -10.59
CA GLU A 65 18.88 -7.45 -11.24
C GLU A 65 18.67 -7.53 -12.76
N ALA A 66 19.13 -8.61 -13.39
CA ALA A 66 18.92 -8.84 -14.83
C ALA A 66 17.44 -8.93 -15.18
N ALA A 67 16.65 -9.65 -14.37
CA ALA A 67 15.19 -9.74 -14.54
C ALA A 67 14.51 -8.37 -14.38
N ALA A 68 14.85 -7.61 -13.33
CA ALA A 68 14.31 -6.26 -13.14
C ALA A 68 14.64 -5.32 -14.30
N ARG A 69 15.89 -5.34 -14.77
CA ARG A 69 16.32 -4.54 -15.95
C ARG A 69 15.59 -4.93 -17.23
N ALA A 70 15.33 -6.22 -17.43
CA ALA A 70 14.55 -6.70 -18.56
C ALA A 70 13.11 -6.19 -18.51
N HIS A 71 12.48 -6.26 -17.33
CA HIS A 71 11.13 -5.74 -17.11
C HIS A 71 11.05 -4.23 -17.36
N LEU A 72 11.96 -3.44 -16.78
CA LEU A 72 12.02 -1.98 -16.95
C LEU A 72 12.18 -1.57 -18.41
N ARG A 73 13.07 -2.23 -19.17
CA ARG A 73 13.25 -1.93 -20.61
C ARG A 73 11.95 -2.07 -21.40
N THR A 74 11.12 -3.02 -21.01
CA THR A 74 9.87 -3.32 -21.73
C THR A 74 8.72 -2.43 -21.29
N ARG A 75 8.66 -2.11 -19.98
CA ARG A 75 7.49 -1.52 -19.35
C ARG A 75 7.66 -0.06 -18.95
N ALA A 76 8.88 0.37 -18.65
CA ALA A 76 9.20 1.74 -18.23
C ALA A 76 10.54 2.21 -18.85
N PRO A 77 10.64 2.28 -20.20
CA PRO A 77 11.92 2.46 -20.91
C PRO A 77 12.60 3.81 -20.64
N GLY A 78 11.86 4.81 -20.15
CA GLY A 78 12.39 6.15 -19.83
C GLY A 78 12.80 6.34 -18.38
N THR A 79 12.49 5.39 -17.49
CA THR A 79 12.71 5.55 -16.05
C THR A 79 14.17 5.37 -15.68
N THR A 80 14.77 6.41 -15.08
CA THR A 80 16.12 6.31 -14.50
C THR A 80 16.04 5.58 -13.17
N VAL A 81 16.74 4.44 -13.07
CA VAL A 81 16.71 3.59 -11.89
C VAL A 81 18.12 3.26 -11.40
N SER A 82 18.33 3.30 -10.11
CA SER A 82 19.51 2.74 -9.45
C SER A 82 19.18 1.44 -8.72
N PHE A 83 20.19 0.57 -8.58
CA PHE A 83 20.05 -0.73 -7.93
C PHE A 83 20.90 -0.78 -6.67
N ARG A 84 20.32 -1.35 -5.62
CA ARG A 84 21.00 -1.62 -4.36
C ARG A 84 20.84 -3.08 -4.00
N ARG A 85 21.95 -3.75 -3.74
CA ARG A 85 21.99 -5.11 -3.19
C ARG A 85 22.36 -5.00 -1.73
N VAL A 86 21.52 -5.54 -0.86
CA VAL A 86 21.71 -5.47 0.59
C VAL A 86 21.57 -6.85 1.20
N SER A 87 22.53 -7.22 2.06
CA SER A 87 22.60 -8.52 2.69
C SER A 87 22.51 -8.36 4.21
N GLU A 88 21.27 -8.37 4.74
CA GLU A 88 21.00 -8.31 6.17
C GLU A 88 20.32 -9.61 6.66
N GLY A 89 20.08 -9.73 7.97
CA GLY A 89 19.48 -10.94 8.55
C GLY A 89 18.04 -11.22 8.13
N SER A 90 17.36 -10.24 7.48
CA SER A 90 16.03 -10.42 6.89
C SER A 90 15.77 -9.37 5.81
N VAL A 91 14.83 -9.67 4.90
CA VAL A 91 14.39 -8.73 3.85
C VAL A 91 13.90 -7.41 4.46
N SER A 92 13.10 -7.46 5.52
CA SER A 92 12.60 -6.25 6.20
C SER A 92 13.76 -5.40 6.73
N LYS A 93 14.78 -6.01 7.33
CA LYS A 93 15.95 -5.28 7.83
C LYS A 93 16.76 -4.66 6.69
N SER A 94 16.95 -5.38 5.60
CA SER A 94 17.62 -4.85 4.40
C SER A 94 16.91 -3.61 3.85
N LEU A 95 15.57 -3.65 3.82
CA LEU A 95 14.79 -2.51 3.35
C LEU A 95 14.89 -1.32 4.30
N HIS A 96 14.78 -1.52 5.62
CA HIS A 96 14.94 -0.43 6.60
C HIS A 96 16.28 0.28 6.49
N VAL A 97 17.38 -0.46 6.36
CA VAL A 97 18.71 0.13 6.17
C VAL A 97 18.74 1.08 4.96
N VAL A 98 18.16 0.66 3.84
CA VAL A 98 18.13 1.50 2.64
C VAL A 98 17.18 2.69 2.77
N LEU A 99 16.03 2.51 3.42
CA LEU A 99 15.09 3.62 3.67
C LEU A 99 15.74 4.72 4.50
N ASP A 100 16.46 4.34 5.56
CA ASP A 100 17.15 5.29 6.45
C ASP A 100 18.35 5.96 5.74
N GLU A 101 19.14 5.20 4.95
CA GLU A 101 20.28 5.75 4.19
C GLU A 101 19.88 6.75 3.11
N LEU A 102 18.72 6.55 2.47
CA LEU A 102 18.28 7.36 1.33
C LEU A 102 17.29 8.46 1.69
N ASP A 103 16.86 8.55 2.96
CA ASP A 103 15.76 9.42 3.38
C ASP A 103 14.58 9.27 2.39
N ALA A 104 14.10 8.03 2.28
CA ALA A 104 13.12 7.64 1.27
C ALA A 104 11.74 8.24 1.53
N ASP A 105 11.03 8.65 0.48
CA ASP A 105 9.67 9.19 0.56
C ASP A 105 8.60 8.08 0.67
N VAL A 106 8.83 6.94 0.02
CA VAL A 106 7.89 5.82 -0.01
C VAL A 106 8.60 4.50 -0.28
N LEU A 107 8.14 3.44 0.38
CA LEU A 107 8.54 2.06 0.10
C LEU A 107 7.43 1.38 -0.72
N VAL A 108 7.81 0.76 -1.84
CA VAL A 108 6.88 0.02 -2.71
C VAL A 108 7.17 -1.47 -2.63
N LEU A 109 6.13 -2.26 -2.43
CA LEU A 109 6.18 -3.72 -2.41
C LEU A 109 5.08 -4.31 -3.30
N GLY A 110 5.35 -5.46 -3.89
CA GLY A 110 4.33 -6.27 -4.54
C GLY A 110 3.66 -7.23 -3.55
N THR A 111 2.41 -7.56 -3.82
CA THR A 111 1.69 -8.58 -3.06
C THR A 111 1.95 -9.97 -3.63
N THR A 112 2.20 -10.96 -2.76
CA THR A 112 2.72 -12.28 -3.19
C THR A 112 1.63 -13.26 -3.63
N HIS A 113 0.44 -13.10 -3.12
CA HIS A 113 -0.70 -13.97 -3.42
C HIS A 113 -1.98 -13.12 -3.37
N GLY A 114 -2.83 -13.27 -4.34
CA GLY A 114 -4.22 -12.89 -4.34
C GLY A 114 -5.01 -14.05 -4.91
N ASP A 115 -6.27 -14.14 -4.61
CA ASP A 115 -7.16 -15.05 -5.32
C ASP A 115 -7.34 -14.60 -6.79
N ALA A 116 -8.14 -15.34 -7.56
CA ALA A 116 -8.40 -15.06 -8.97
C ALA A 116 -9.03 -13.68 -9.24
N GLY A 117 -9.49 -12.97 -8.21
CA GLY A 117 -10.09 -11.63 -8.29
C GLY A 117 -9.09 -10.46 -8.21
N GLY A 118 -7.78 -10.71 -8.09
CA GLY A 118 -6.76 -9.65 -7.98
C GLY A 118 -6.68 -8.98 -6.60
N ARG A 119 -7.37 -9.50 -5.59
CA ARG A 119 -7.36 -8.98 -4.22
C ARG A 119 -6.03 -9.22 -3.53
N MET A 120 -5.65 -8.32 -2.62
CA MET A 120 -4.31 -8.36 -2.03
C MET A 120 -4.22 -9.35 -0.87
N SER A 121 -3.19 -10.19 -0.89
CA SER A 121 -2.77 -11.00 0.25
C SER A 121 -1.43 -10.51 0.78
N LEU A 122 -1.39 -10.21 2.07
CA LEU A 122 -0.22 -9.64 2.72
C LEU A 122 0.75 -10.76 3.15
N GLY A 123 1.91 -10.79 2.53
CA GLY A 123 3.00 -11.68 2.93
C GLY A 123 3.64 -11.26 4.27
N ALA A 124 4.40 -12.17 4.88
CA ALA A 124 5.04 -11.92 6.18
C ALA A 124 5.98 -10.69 6.19
N THR A 125 6.69 -10.43 5.09
CA THR A 125 7.55 -9.25 4.94
C THR A 125 6.73 -7.97 4.92
N THR A 126 5.67 -7.93 4.10
CA THR A 126 4.76 -6.78 4.00
C THR A 126 4.09 -6.51 5.35
N SER A 127 3.55 -7.55 6.01
CA SER A 127 2.95 -7.42 7.34
C SER A 127 3.93 -6.86 8.37
N ARG A 128 5.19 -7.30 8.34
CA ARG A 128 6.22 -6.79 9.26
C ARG A 128 6.56 -5.33 8.98
N LEU A 129 6.72 -4.95 7.71
CA LEU A 129 7.04 -3.59 7.29
C LEU A 129 5.90 -2.61 7.56
N MET A 130 4.64 -3.03 7.41
CA MET A 130 3.48 -2.22 7.79
C MET A 130 3.49 -1.79 9.27
N HIS A 131 4.11 -2.59 10.14
CA HIS A 131 4.22 -2.29 11.57
C HIS A 131 5.53 -1.61 11.97
N SER A 132 6.46 -1.41 11.05
CA SER A 132 7.80 -0.90 11.38
C SER A 132 8.34 0.15 10.41
N SER A 133 7.66 0.42 9.32
CA SER A 133 8.10 1.44 8.35
C SER A 133 7.90 2.84 8.92
N SER A 134 8.92 3.69 8.80
CA SER A 134 8.86 5.12 9.10
C SER A 134 8.34 5.96 7.93
N VAL A 135 8.21 5.35 6.75
CA VAL A 135 7.75 5.99 5.53
C VAL A 135 6.47 5.32 5.03
N PRO A 136 5.65 6.02 4.21
CA PRO A 136 4.50 5.42 3.56
C PRO A 136 4.85 4.13 2.81
N LEU A 137 3.98 3.12 2.90
CA LEU A 137 4.14 1.83 2.25
C LEU A 137 3.13 1.68 1.12
N ALA A 138 3.60 1.62 -0.11
CA ALA A 138 2.77 1.37 -1.28
C ALA A 138 2.76 -0.11 -1.65
N LEU A 139 1.58 -0.66 -1.87
CA LEU A 139 1.35 -2.05 -2.23
C LEU A 139 0.80 -2.14 -3.66
N ALA A 140 1.49 -2.89 -4.51
CA ALA A 140 1.02 -3.21 -5.84
C ALA A 140 0.24 -4.53 -5.83
N PRO A 141 -1.05 -4.56 -6.26
CA PRO A 141 -1.80 -5.79 -6.39
C PRO A 141 -1.24 -6.65 -7.53
N ARG A 142 -1.50 -7.95 -7.45
CA ARG A 142 -1.02 -8.89 -8.47
C ARG A 142 -1.62 -8.56 -9.85
N GLY A 143 -0.79 -8.62 -10.88
CA GLY A 143 -1.18 -8.30 -12.25
C GLY A 143 -1.31 -6.80 -12.53
N TYR A 144 -1.00 -5.95 -11.55
CA TYR A 144 -1.02 -4.50 -11.74
C TYR A 144 -0.11 -4.06 -12.89
N ARG A 145 -0.62 -3.14 -13.68
CA ARG A 145 0.11 -2.47 -14.77
C ARG A 145 -0.11 -0.97 -14.66
N CYS A 146 0.98 -0.23 -14.50
CA CYS A 146 0.91 1.22 -14.43
C CYS A 146 0.84 1.80 -15.85
N THR A 147 -0.23 2.54 -16.14
CA THR A 147 -0.31 3.38 -17.35
C THR A 147 -0.12 4.85 -17.00
N SER A 148 -0.77 5.29 -15.95
CA SER A 148 -0.65 6.62 -15.33
C SER A 148 -1.38 6.58 -13.99
N ILE A 149 -0.99 7.46 -13.07
CA ILE A 149 -1.77 7.69 -11.84
C ILE A 149 -2.81 8.76 -12.16
N THR A 150 -4.08 8.48 -11.88
CA THR A 150 -5.21 9.31 -12.29
C THR A 150 -6.02 9.89 -11.14
N GLY A 151 -5.83 9.39 -9.92
CA GLY A 151 -6.55 9.84 -8.74
C GLY A 151 -6.07 9.19 -7.46
N VAL A 152 -6.42 9.80 -6.35
CA VAL A 152 -6.21 9.25 -5.01
C VAL A 152 -7.56 9.18 -4.31
N THR A 153 -7.92 7.99 -3.82
CA THR A 153 -9.08 7.79 -2.95
C THR A 153 -8.62 7.52 -1.53
N CYS A 154 -8.98 8.40 -0.61
CA CYS A 154 -8.72 8.22 0.82
C CYS A 154 -9.82 7.40 1.47
N ALA A 155 -9.47 6.28 2.12
CA ALA A 155 -10.39 5.56 3.00
C ALA A 155 -10.50 6.29 4.34
N TYR A 156 -11.66 6.87 4.60
CA TYR A 156 -11.93 7.70 5.77
C TYR A 156 -12.72 6.93 6.83
N SER A 157 -12.28 7.01 8.08
CA SER A 157 -12.91 6.30 9.22
C SER A 157 -13.98 7.11 9.95
N GLY A 158 -14.08 8.42 9.70
CA GLY A 158 -15.03 9.31 10.38
C GLY A 158 -14.56 9.79 11.76
N ASP A 159 -13.30 9.64 12.09
CA ASP A 159 -12.70 10.08 13.36
C ASP A 159 -11.48 10.99 13.15
N SER A 160 -10.91 11.52 14.23
CA SER A 160 -9.76 12.43 14.16
C SER A 160 -8.51 11.80 13.56
N HIS A 161 -8.30 10.48 13.68
CA HIS A 161 -7.20 9.78 13.02
C HIS A 161 -7.42 9.70 11.52
N GLY A 162 -8.69 9.55 11.09
CA GLY A 162 -9.07 9.64 9.69
C GLY A 162 -8.73 11.00 9.08
N ASP A 163 -8.86 12.08 9.84
CA ASP A 163 -8.53 13.43 9.38
C ASP A 163 -7.06 13.56 8.97
N ASP A 164 -6.12 13.03 9.76
CA ASP A 164 -4.67 13.04 9.45
C ASP A 164 -4.37 12.27 8.16
N VAL A 165 -5.08 11.17 7.95
CA VAL A 165 -4.97 10.38 6.71
C VAL A 165 -5.50 11.16 5.51
N VAL A 166 -6.61 11.87 5.66
CA VAL A 166 -7.16 12.73 4.61
C VAL A 166 -6.18 13.83 4.23
N VAL A 167 -5.53 14.46 5.22
CA VAL A 167 -4.47 15.47 4.97
C VAL A 167 -3.32 14.85 4.18
N SER A 168 -2.82 13.69 4.60
CA SER A 168 -1.73 13.00 3.91
C SER A 168 -2.11 12.59 2.47
N ALA A 169 -3.34 12.12 2.27
CA ALA A 169 -3.87 11.75 0.96
C ALA A 169 -4.06 12.97 0.04
N ARG A 170 -4.53 14.10 0.60
CA ARG A 170 -4.66 15.37 -0.12
C ARG A 170 -3.29 15.86 -0.59
N ASP A 171 -2.31 15.86 0.30
CA ASP A 171 -0.95 16.31 -0.02
C ASP A 171 -0.30 15.41 -1.08
N LEU A 172 -0.55 14.09 -1.02
CA LEU A 172 -0.13 13.16 -2.07
C LEU A 172 -0.83 13.47 -3.40
N ALA A 173 -2.14 13.64 -3.41
CA ALA A 173 -2.91 13.97 -4.62
C ALA A 173 -2.43 15.28 -5.26
N ALA A 174 -2.14 16.29 -4.45
CA ALA A 174 -1.59 17.56 -4.91
C ALA A 174 -0.20 17.40 -5.54
N ARG A 175 0.70 16.63 -4.90
CA ARG A 175 2.04 16.31 -5.45
C ARG A 175 1.97 15.54 -6.76
N LEU A 176 1.01 14.63 -6.89
CA LEU A 176 0.75 13.86 -8.11
C LEU A 176 -0.02 14.64 -9.17
N SER A 177 -0.54 15.83 -8.83
CA SER A 177 -1.39 16.66 -9.70
C SER A 177 -2.65 15.92 -10.17
N VAL A 178 -3.27 15.14 -9.28
CA VAL A 178 -4.49 14.35 -9.55
C VAL A 178 -5.60 14.69 -8.55
N PRO A 179 -6.87 14.41 -8.88
CA PRO A 179 -7.98 14.64 -7.96
C PRO A 179 -7.92 13.74 -6.74
N LEU A 180 -8.40 14.27 -5.60
CA LEU A 180 -8.70 13.52 -4.39
C LEU A 180 -10.18 13.10 -4.38
N ARG A 181 -10.46 11.91 -3.91
CA ARG A 181 -11.77 11.44 -3.45
C ARG A 181 -11.67 10.97 -2.00
N VAL A 182 -12.69 11.22 -1.19
CA VAL A 182 -12.80 10.65 0.16
C VAL A 182 -13.92 9.64 0.18
N ALA A 183 -13.63 8.41 0.60
CA ALA A 183 -14.58 7.32 0.61
C ALA A 183 -14.63 6.62 1.97
N THR A 184 -15.82 6.22 2.39
CA THR A 184 -16.03 5.40 3.58
C THR A 184 -16.67 4.08 3.21
N PHE A 185 -16.17 3.00 3.80
CA PHE A 185 -16.62 1.64 3.53
C PHE A 185 -17.26 1.03 4.77
N GLY A 186 -18.47 0.52 4.64
CA GLY A 186 -19.20 -0.15 5.69
C GLY A 186 -19.65 -1.55 5.26
N VAL A 187 -19.75 -2.45 6.23
CA VAL A 187 -20.25 -3.82 6.01
C VAL A 187 -21.45 -4.03 6.90
N ARG A 188 -22.52 -4.61 6.34
CA ARG A 188 -23.69 -5.04 7.11
C ARG A 188 -23.26 -6.17 8.05
N PRO A 189 -23.49 -6.05 9.36
CA PRO A 189 -23.23 -7.14 10.28
C PRO A 189 -24.29 -8.23 10.07
N ALA A 190 -23.90 -9.38 9.52
CA ALA A 190 -24.82 -10.48 9.23
C ALA A 190 -25.56 -11.04 10.48
N ASP A 191 -24.98 -10.85 11.67
CA ASP A 191 -25.45 -11.47 12.91
C ASP A 191 -25.85 -10.45 14.00
N MET A 192 -26.01 -9.15 13.65
CA MET A 192 -26.23 -8.11 14.66
C MET A 192 -27.69 -8.08 15.15
N PHE A 193 -28.64 -8.61 14.38
CA PHE A 193 -30.04 -8.61 14.73
C PHE A 193 -30.61 -10.03 14.72
N PRO A 194 -31.31 -10.44 15.80
CA PRO A 194 -32.10 -11.67 15.77
C PRO A 194 -33.13 -11.61 14.62
N PRO A 195 -33.49 -12.73 14.02
CA PRO A 195 -34.44 -12.78 12.91
C PRO A 195 -35.79 -12.13 13.19
N GLU A 196 -36.13 -12.01 14.50
CA GLU A 196 -37.40 -11.43 14.97
C GLU A 196 -37.42 -9.88 14.91
N VAL A 197 -36.26 -9.20 14.80
CA VAL A 197 -36.19 -7.72 14.84
C VAL A 197 -36.58 -7.07 13.50
N GLY A 198 -36.63 -7.85 12.43
CA GLY A 198 -37.10 -7.43 11.11
C GLY A 198 -36.10 -6.59 10.30
N PHE A 199 -36.18 -6.71 8.97
CA PHE A 199 -35.33 -6.02 8.00
C PHE A 199 -35.40 -4.47 8.05
N ASP A 200 -36.43 -3.89 8.69
CA ASP A 200 -36.60 -2.44 8.74
C ASP A 200 -35.67 -1.78 9.76
N ALA A 201 -35.40 -2.45 10.88
CA ALA A 201 -34.46 -1.93 11.89
C ALA A 201 -33.02 -1.93 11.37
N GLU A 202 -32.62 -2.98 10.65
CA GLU A 202 -31.29 -3.06 10.03
C GLU A 202 -31.11 -1.96 8.98
N ARG A 203 -32.10 -1.76 8.10
CA ARG A 203 -32.09 -0.67 7.12
C ARG A 203 -31.96 0.69 7.78
N GLY A 204 -32.68 0.92 8.88
CA GLY A 204 -32.64 2.16 9.65
C GLY A 204 -31.25 2.44 10.23
N VAL A 205 -30.58 1.44 10.79
CA VAL A 205 -29.22 1.58 11.34
C VAL A 205 -28.20 1.88 10.23
N MET A 206 -28.28 1.17 9.11
CA MET A 206 -27.37 1.40 7.98
C MET A 206 -27.59 2.77 7.33
N GLN A 207 -28.83 3.25 7.27
CA GLN A 207 -29.14 4.59 6.78
C GLN A 207 -28.59 5.65 7.73
N ALA A 208 -28.81 5.51 9.05
CA ALA A 208 -28.27 6.44 10.05
C ALA A 208 -26.72 6.49 10.01
N TRP A 209 -26.05 5.33 9.84
CA TRP A 209 -24.60 5.28 9.68
C TRP A 209 -24.15 5.99 8.40
N ARG A 210 -24.85 5.80 7.28
CA ARG A 210 -24.55 6.50 6.01
C ARG A 210 -24.66 8.02 6.19
N GLU A 211 -25.71 8.50 6.85
CA GLU A 211 -25.92 9.92 7.12
C GLU A 211 -24.83 10.48 8.04
N GLN A 212 -24.46 9.73 9.07
CA GLN A 212 -23.35 10.10 9.96
C GLN A 212 -22.03 10.24 9.19
N MET A 213 -21.69 9.30 8.30
CA MET A 213 -20.47 9.37 7.51
C MET A 213 -20.51 10.50 6.49
N ALA A 214 -21.65 10.75 5.85
CA ALA A 214 -21.83 11.89 4.96
C ALA A 214 -21.65 13.22 5.70
N SER A 215 -22.22 13.35 6.90
CA SER A 215 -22.03 14.53 7.78
C SER A 215 -20.57 14.71 8.17
N ALA A 216 -19.88 13.65 8.56
CA ALA A 216 -18.44 13.71 8.90
C ALA A 216 -17.59 14.18 7.72
N MET A 217 -17.92 13.78 6.49
CA MET A 217 -17.22 14.28 5.29
C MET A 217 -17.55 15.75 4.99
N GLN A 218 -18.77 16.20 5.25
CA GLN A 218 -19.12 17.64 5.16
C GLN A 218 -18.35 18.46 6.18
N ASP A 219 -18.14 17.94 7.40
CA ASP A 219 -17.33 18.61 8.43
C ASP A 219 -15.86 18.77 7.99
N LEU A 220 -15.30 17.85 7.18
CA LEU A 220 -13.98 18.03 6.58
C LEU A 220 -13.95 19.26 5.65
N VAL A 221 -15.00 19.49 4.87
CA VAL A 221 -15.14 20.69 4.01
C VAL A 221 -15.25 21.93 4.87
N HIS A 222 -16.14 21.94 5.88
CA HIS A 222 -16.33 23.11 6.76
C HIS A 222 -15.05 23.51 7.51
N ARG A 223 -14.20 22.53 7.84
CA ARG A 223 -12.90 22.76 8.49
C ARG A 223 -11.76 23.05 7.50
N ASN A 224 -12.05 23.15 6.21
CA ASN A 224 -11.07 23.35 5.13
C ASN A 224 -9.97 22.24 5.08
N VAL A 225 -10.27 21.03 5.50
CA VAL A 225 -9.38 19.87 5.35
C VAL A 225 -9.38 19.41 3.89
N ILE A 226 -10.54 19.44 3.25
CA ILE A 226 -10.72 19.18 1.82
C ILE A 226 -11.52 20.32 1.16
N ASP A 227 -11.38 20.44 -0.16
CA ASP A 227 -12.13 21.44 -0.94
C ASP A 227 -13.59 20.99 -1.14
N ASP A 228 -14.49 21.95 -1.34
CA ASP A 228 -15.91 21.69 -1.63
C ASP A 228 -16.12 20.88 -2.93
N SER A 229 -15.17 20.98 -3.87
CA SER A 229 -15.15 20.20 -5.11
C SER A 229 -14.67 18.73 -4.93
N THR A 230 -14.18 18.37 -3.75
CA THR A 230 -13.69 17.01 -3.47
C THR A 230 -14.84 16.01 -3.50
N ARG A 231 -14.71 14.97 -4.31
CA ARG A 231 -15.73 13.91 -4.38
C ARG A 231 -15.75 13.11 -3.08
N THR A 232 -16.94 12.87 -2.53
CA THR A 232 -17.15 12.01 -1.38
C THR A 232 -18.03 10.83 -1.74
N SER A 233 -17.82 9.68 -1.08
CA SER A 233 -18.58 8.46 -1.33
C SER A 233 -18.75 7.63 -0.06
N VAL A 234 -19.94 7.08 0.16
CA VAL A 234 -20.22 6.12 1.22
C VAL A 234 -20.68 4.82 0.57
N SER A 235 -19.90 3.76 0.72
CA SER A 235 -20.20 2.43 0.19
C SER A 235 -20.52 1.45 1.31
N ILE A 236 -21.58 0.67 1.13
CA ILE A 236 -22.04 -0.37 2.07
C ILE A 236 -22.23 -1.65 1.29
N GLY A 237 -21.62 -2.74 1.76
CA GLY A 237 -21.76 -4.07 1.18
C GLY A 237 -22.13 -5.12 2.22
N ASP A 238 -22.49 -6.32 1.76
CA ASP A 238 -22.74 -7.48 2.65
C ASP A 238 -21.42 -8.08 3.18
N ASN A 239 -20.32 -7.75 2.56
CA ASN A 239 -18.95 -8.06 2.99
C ASN A 239 -18.01 -6.95 2.51
N TRP A 240 -16.72 -7.02 2.89
CA TRP A 240 -15.73 -6.01 2.53
C TRP A 240 -15.48 -5.91 1.04
N ASP A 241 -15.56 -7.03 0.34
CA ASP A 241 -15.41 -7.08 -1.11
C ASP A 241 -16.53 -6.30 -1.81
N ALA A 242 -17.78 -6.59 -1.43
CA ALA A 242 -18.94 -5.89 -1.96
C ALA A 242 -18.94 -4.39 -1.58
N ALA A 243 -18.48 -4.05 -0.37
CA ALA A 243 -18.33 -2.66 0.03
C ALA A 243 -17.26 -1.94 -0.80
N PHE A 244 -16.13 -2.58 -1.08
CA PHE A 244 -15.05 -2.02 -1.91
C PHE A 244 -15.48 -1.86 -3.37
N ASP A 245 -16.14 -2.87 -3.94
CA ASP A 245 -16.64 -2.88 -5.31
C ASP A 245 -17.87 -1.96 -5.51
N GLY A 246 -18.47 -1.47 -4.42
CA GLY A 246 -19.62 -0.56 -4.43
C GLY A 246 -19.32 0.86 -4.93
N ILE A 247 -18.05 1.20 -5.16
CA ILE A 247 -17.63 2.44 -5.84
C ILE A 247 -16.84 2.10 -7.09
N GLU A 248 -16.91 2.99 -8.07
CA GLU A 248 -16.12 2.85 -9.29
C GLU A 248 -14.63 3.12 -9.02
N TRP A 249 -13.76 2.29 -9.58
CA TRP A 249 -12.31 2.43 -9.52
C TRP A 249 -11.74 2.67 -10.93
N PRO A 250 -11.56 3.93 -11.34
CA PRO A 250 -10.93 4.25 -12.61
C PRO A 250 -9.50 3.67 -12.72
N PRO A 251 -9.07 3.27 -13.92
CA PRO A 251 -7.70 2.83 -14.13
C PRO A 251 -6.69 3.88 -13.67
N GLY A 252 -5.68 3.47 -12.88
CA GLY A 252 -4.64 4.35 -12.36
C GLY A 252 -5.01 5.03 -11.04
N GLU A 253 -6.17 4.75 -10.44
CA GLU A 253 -6.52 5.25 -9.13
C GLU A 253 -5.77 4.50 -8.02
N ILE A 254 -5.36 5.23 -6.98
CA ILE A 254 -4.64 4.71 -5.81
C ILE A 254 -5.52 4.87 -4.57
N LEU A 255 -5.64 3.80 -3.77
CA LEU A 255 -6.25 3.86 -2.45
C LEU A 255 -5.22 4.37 -1.42
N ALA A 256 -5.58 5.39 -0.67
CA ALA A 256 -4.84 5.89 0.48
C ALA A 256 -5.55 5.43 1.77
N ILE A 257 -4.80 4.86 2.70
CA ILE A 257 -5.32 4.37 3.99
C ILE A 257 -4.33 4.68 5.09
N GLY A 258 -4.83 4.96 6.29
CA GLY A 258 -4.00 5.20 7.46
C GLY A 258 -3.89 4.00 8.39
N THR A 259 -2.94 4.10 9.27
CA THR A 259 -2.78 3.19 10.40
C THR A 259 -3.16 3.91 11.69
N THR A 260 -3.67 3.17 12.67
CA THR A 260 -4.04 3.77 13.97
C THR A 260 -2.80 3.83 14.87
N PRO A 261 -2.40 5.00 15.39
CA PRO A 261 -1.34 5.08 16.40
C PRO A 261 -1.79 4.34 17.67
N ARG A 262 -0.92 3.54 18.26
CA ARG A 262 -1.13 3.03 19.62
C ARG A 262 -0.19 3.76 20.56
N ASP A 263 -0.73 4.18 21.72
CA ASP A 263 -0.08 4.95 22.79
C ASP A 263 1.46 4.83 22.86
N SER A 264 2.11 5.99 22.86
CA SER A 264 3.50 6.30 23.28
C SER A 264 4.67 5.56 22.58
N VAL A 265 4.45 4.62 21.69
CA VAL A 265 5.50 4.02 20.86
C VAL A 265 5.11 4.26 19.40
N LYS A 266 5.95 4.95 18.64
CA LYS A 266 5.81 5.16 17.18
C LYS A 266 5.86 3.83 16.41
N ARG A 267 4.96 2.91 16.72
CA ARG A 267 4.77 1.64 16.00
C ARG A 267 3.40 1.65 15.38
N VAL A 268 3.40 1.62 14.08
CA VAL A 268 2.24 1.54 13.22
C VAL A 268 1.48 0.25 13.50
N PHE A 269 0.20 0.36 13.88
CA PHE A 269 -0.71 -0.78 13.92
C PHE A 269 -1.78 -0.60 12.86
N LEU A 270 -1.82 -1.51 11.92
CA LEU A 270 -2.93 -1.61 10.99
C LEU A 270 -4.18 -2.03 11.77
N GLY A 271 -5.19 -1.15 11.83
CA GLY A 271 -6.48 -1.48 12.41
C GLY A 271 -7.16 -2.65 11.68
N SER A 272 -8.02 -3.39 12.37
CA SER A 272 -8.73 -4.53 11.77
C SER A 272 -9.55 -4.15 10.54
N THR A 273 -10.11 -2.95 10.49
CA THR A 273 -10.86 -2.40 9.35
C THR A 273 -9.94 -2.10 8.18
N ALA A 274 -8.81 -1.42 8.42
CA ALA A 274 -7.82 -1.13 7.39
C ALA A 274 -7.27 -2.42 6.75
N ALA A 275 -6.97 -3.45 7.56
CA ALA A 275 -6.53 -4.74 7.05
C ALA A 275 -7.57 -5.40 6.12
N LYS A 276 -8.86 -5.30 6.44
CA LYS A 276 -9.96 -5.84 5.64
C LYS A 276 -10.15 -5.07 4.35
N ILE A 277 -10.04 -3.74 4.38
CA ILE A 277 -10.11 -2.89 3.18
C ILE A 277 -8.92 -3.21 2.25
N ILE A 278 -7.70 -3.33 2.77
CA ILE A 278 -6.53 -3.71 1.98
C ILE A 278 -6.72 -5.09 1.34
N ALA A 279 -7.23 -6.06 2.10
CA ALA A 279 -7.49 -7.40 1.57
C ALA A 279 -8.55 -7.38 0.44
N ALA A 280 -9.55 -6.50 0.53
CA ALA A 280 -10.58 -6.32 -0.49
C ALA A 280 -10.10 -5.50 -1.70
N ALA A 281 -9.01 -4.73 -1.56
CA ALA A 281 -8.57 -3.82 -2.59
C ALA A 281 -8.00 -4.54 -3.82
N THR A 282 -8.40 -4.05 -4.99
CA THR A 282 -7.94 -4.48 -6.33
C THR A 282 -7.09 -3.42 -7.01
N VAL A 283 -6.91 -2.26 -6.38
CA VAL A 283 -6.10 -1.13 -6.84
C VAL A 283 -4.85 -0.97 -5.96
N PRO A 284 -3.80 -0.30 -6.45
CA PRO A 284 -2.64 0.03 -5.61
C PRO A 284 -3.06 0.74 -4.33
N THR A 285 -2.44 0.39 -3.22
CA THR A 285 -2.80 0.95 -1.92
C THR A 285 -1.58 1.58 -1.26
N ILE A 286 -1.67 2.84 -0.83
CA ILE A 286 -0.65 3.52 -0.03
C ILE A 286 -1.13 3.59 1.40
N ILE A 287 -0.30 3.08 2.31
CA ILE A 287 -0.54 3.04 3.75
C ILE A 287 0.33 4.11 4.40
N PHE A 288 -0.32 5.12 4.98
CA PHE A 288 0.38 6.16 5.73
C PHE A 288 0.62 5.71 7.17
N PRO A 289 1.86 5.89 7.68
CA PRO A 289 2.13 5.69 9.11
C PRO A 289 1.38 6.75 9.92
N GLY A 290 0.78 6.34 11.03
CA GLY A 290 0.09 7.23 11.97
C GLY A 290 1.04 7.96 12.90
#